data_09ea3763926f7832df5c5b2254300c94
#
_entry.id   09ea3763926f7832df5c5b2254300c94
#
_cell.length_a   1.000
_cell.length_b   1.000
_cell.length_c   1.000
_cell.angle_alpha   90.00
_cell.angle_beta   90.00
_cell.angle_gamma   90.00
#
_symmetry.space_group_name_H-M   'P 1'
#
loop_
_entity.id
_entity.type
_entity.pdbx_description
1 polymer ?
#
loop_
_entity_poly.entity_id
_entity_poly.type
_entity_poly.pdbx_seq_one_letter_code
_entity_poly.pdbx_strand_id
1 'polypeptide(L)'
;MTLDAVMKELAAKGSESIKRTYLRHGAPEPLFGVKIGDLKPIQKKLKGQQDIALDLYATKNSDAMYLAGLVADGAKMTRKQLEQWASGATWHLPAGCVVPWVASEHPEGFDIASKWIDSPKPLVAVAGWATLAAIVTITPDDGLPIKQVSTLIDRCVKEIKSAPNRVKYTMNNFIICCGTYVAPLADKAMEAAKKIGAVEVDMGDTDCQVPLAESYIIKSRRGAPVAPKRKTTRC
;
A
#
# COMPACT_ATOMS: atom_id res chain seq x y z
N MET A 1 -23.19 -9.32 -9.21
CA MET A 1 -22.99 -10.64 -8.53
C MET A 1 -23.32 -10.45 -7.06
N THR A 2 -23.73 -11.52 -6.35
CA THR A 2 -23.88 -11.48 -4.88
C THR A 2 -22.54 -11.78 -4.19
N LEU A 3 -22.40 -11.35 -2.93
CA LEU A 3 -21.20 -11.65 -2.12
C LEU A 3 -20.93 -13.17 -2.07
N ASP A 4 -21.96 -13.98 -1.80
CA ASP A 4 -21.84 -15.44 -1.73
C ASP A 4 -21.33 -16.06 -3.04
N ALA A 5 -21.80 -15.56 -4.19
CA ALA A 5 -21.34 -16.05 -5.49
C ALA A 5 -19.86 -15.72 -5.72
N VAL A 6 -19.41 -14.52 -5.30
CA VAL A 6 -17.98 -14.13 -5.39
C VAL A 6 -17.14 -14.98 -4.45
N MET A 7 -17.57 -15.19 -3.21
CA MET A 7 -16.85 -16.00 -2.23
C MET A 7 -16.71 -17.46 -2.68
N LYS A 8 -17.76 -18.04 -3.29
CA LYS A 8 -17.70 -19.37 -3.91
C LYS A 8 -16.71 -19.42 -5.07
N GLU A 9 -16.68 -18.41 -5.94
CA GLU A 9 -15.74 -18.34 -7.05
C GLU A 9 -14.29 -18.19 -6.56
N LEU A 10 -14.05 -17.40 -5.51
CA LEU A 10 -12.73 -17.30 -4.86
C LEU A 10 -12.29 -18.64 -4.26
N ALA A 11 -13.18 -19.31 -3.51
CA ALA A 11 -12.87 -20.61 -2.92
C ALA A 11 -12.52 -21.65 -3.97
N ALA A 12 -13.24 -21.69 -5.09
CA ALA A 12 -12.97 -22.61 -6.20
C ALA A 12 -11.62 -22.35 -6.90
N LYS A 13 -11.05 -21.14 -6.78
CA LYS A 13 -9.73 -20.78 -7.30
C LYS A 13 -8.61 -20.87 -6.26
N GLY A 14 -8.95 -21.22 -5.03
CA GLY A 14 -8.00 -21.41 -3.94
C GLY A 14 -7.00 -22.53 -4.22
N SER A 15 -5.79 -22.38 -3.71
CA SER A 15 -4.70 -23.33 -3.86
C SER A 15 -3.94 -23.47 -2.54
N GLU A 16 -3.79 -24.69 -2.06
CA GLU A 16 -3.03 -24.98 -0.84
C GLU A 16 -1.57 -24.51 -0.93
N SER A 17 -0.96 -24.55 -2.10
CA SER A 17 0.40 -24.06 -2.31
C SER A 17 0.48 -22.53 -2.10
N ILE A 18 -0.44 -21.77 -2.68
CA ILE A 18 -0.50 -20.32 -2.52
C ILE A 18 -0.92 -19.94 -1.10
N LYS A 19 -1.89 -20.68 -0.52
CA LYS A 19 -2.32 -20.50 0.86
C LYS A 19 -1.13 -20.61 1.83
N ARG A 20 -0.33 -21.68 1.71
CA ARG A 20 0.89 -21.83 2.52
C ARG A 20 1.88 -20.69 2.33
N THR A 21 2.03 -20.17 1.11
CA THR A 21 2.87 -19.00 0.85
C THR A 21 2.36 -17.78 1.62
N TYR A 22 1.07 -17.48 1.55
CA TYR A 22 0.49 -16.33 2.27
C TYR A 22 0.60 -16.47 3.79
N LEU A 23 0.38 -17.69 4.33
CA LEU A 23 0.57 -17.97 5.75
C LEU A 23 2.01 -17.69 6.22
N ARG A 24 3.03 -18.11 5.45
CA ARG A 24 4.44 -17.79 5.73
C ARG A 24 4.72 -16.28 5.71
N HIS A 25 4.01 -15.53 4.88
CA HIS A 25 4.07 -14.06 4.87
C HIS A 25 3.25 -13.40 5.99
N GLY A 26 2.65 -14.18 6.88
CA GLY A 26 1.89 -13.69 8.04
C GLY A 26 0.44 -13.35 7.75
N ALA A 27 -0.14 -13.85 6.66
CA ALA A 27 -1.59 -13.76 6.44
C ALA A 27 -2.34 -14.59 7.48
N PRO A 28 -3.34 -14.04 8.17
CA PRO A 28 -4.20 -14.85 9.05
C PRO A 28 -5.30 -15.56 8.26
N GLU A 29 -5.85 -16.61 8.82
CA GLU A 29 -7.12 -17.16 8.37
C GLU A 29 -8.28 -16.16 8.64
N PRO A 30 -9.34 -16.14 7.82
CA PRO A 30 -9.59 -17.01 6.68
C PRO A 30 -8.91 -16.53 5.38
N LEU A 31 -8.43 -17.47 4.58
CA LEU A 31 -7.95 -17.24 3.21
C LEU A 31 -8.08 -18.52 2.38
N PHE A 32 -8.24 -18.35 1.07
CA PHE A 32 -8.35 -19.46 0.11
C PHE A 32 -7.03 -19.75 -0.60
N GLY A 33 -6.12 -18.76 -0.69
CA GLY A 33 -4.88 -18.85 -1.43
C GLY A 33 -5.08 -18.70 -2.95
N VAL A 34 -5.78 -17.66 -3.37
CA VAL A 34 -6.02 -17.35 -4.79
C VAL A 34 -4.82 -16.63 -5.38
N LYS A 35 -4.37 -17.05 -6.56
CA LYS A 35 -3.35 -16.30 -7.31
C LYS A 35 -3.89 -14.94 -7.72
N ILE A 36 -3.08 -13.88 -7.58
CA ILE A 36 -3.50 -12.51 -7.95
C ILE A 36 -3.98 -12.44 -9.41
N GLY A 37 -3.32 -13.16 -10.32
CA GLY A 37 -3.74 -13.23 -11.72
C GLY A 37 -5.16 -13.77 -11.92
N ASP A 38 -5.59 -14.69 -11.06
CA ASP A 38 -6.92 -15.32 -11.13
C ASP A 38 -8.04 -14.43 -10.56
N LEU A 39 -7.68 -13.34 -9.87
CA LEU A 39 -8.63 -12.32 -9.41
C LEU A 39 -9.10 -11.39 -10.56
N LYS A 40 -8.28 -11.20 -11.60
CA LYS A 40 -8.60 -10.28 -12.71
C LYS A 40 -9.91 -10.59 -13.45
N PRO A 41 -10.24 -11.86 -13.77
CA PRO A 41 -11.53 -12.19 -14.35
C PRO A 41 -12.71 -11.84 -13.43
N ILE A 42 -12.56 -12.05 -12.11
CA ILE A 42 -13.60 -11.74 -11.13
C ILE A 42 -13.75 -10.22 -11.00
N GLN A 43 -12.64 -9.48 -10.89
CA GLN A 43 -12.63 -8.01 -10.87
C GLN A 43 -13.40 -7.41 -12.06
N LYS A 44 -13.20 -7.95 -13.27
CA LYS A 44 -13.93 -7.47 -14.47
C LYS A 44 -15.44 -7.62 -14.33
N LYS A 45 -15.93 -8.73 -13.75
CA LYS A 45 -17.37 -8.96 -13.49
C LYS A 45 -17.93 -8.01 -12.44
N LEU A 46 -17.08 -7.50 -11.53
CA LEU A 46 -17.46 -6.63 -10.40
C LEU A 46 -17.24 -5.15 -10.68
N LYS A 47 -16.88 -4.77 -11.91
CA LYS A 47 -16.63 -3.36 -12.26
C LYS A 47 -17.81 -2.47 -11.85
N GLY A 48 -17.53 -1.45 -11.04
CA GLY A 48 -18.52 -0.46 -10.59
C GLY A 48 -19.41 -0.91 -9.42
N GLN A 49 -19.23 -2.13 -8.89
CA GLN A 49 -20.02 -2.64 -7.76
C GLN A 49 -19.36 -2.28 -6.43
N GLN A 50 -19.48 -1.00 -6.02
CA GLN A 50 -18.85 -0.47 -4.81
C GLN A 50 -19.31 -1.20 -3.55
N ASP A 51 -20.62 -1.49 -3.42
CA ASP A 51 -21.15 -2.16 -2.22
C ASP A 51 -20.56 -3.57 -2.05
N ILE A 52 -20.40 -4.31 -3.13
CA ILE A 52 -19.73 -5.62 -3.10
C ILE A 52 -18.28 -5.50 -2.65
N ALA A 53 -17.57 -4.45 -3.06
CA ALA A 53 -16.20 -4.24 -2.59
C ALA A 53 -16.15 -3.99 -1.08
N LEU A 54 -17.10 -3.22 -0.53
CA LEU A 54 -17.21 -3.00 0.92
C LEU A 54 -17.50 -4.31 1.66
N ASP A 55 -18.44 -5.10 1.16
CA ASP A 55 -18.82 -6.39 1.74
C ASP A 55 -17.65 -7.40 1.68
N LEU A 56 -16.94 -7.48 0.56
CA LEU A 56 -15.75 -8.33 0.41
C LEU A 56 -14.68 -7.98 1.45
N TYR A 57 -14.41 -6.70 1.67
CA TYR A 57 -13.43 -6.29 2.67
C TYR A 57 -13.88 -6.64 4.09
N ALA A 58 -15.18 -6.54 4.37
CA ALA A 58 -15.77 -6.87 5.66
C ALA A 58 -15.68 -8.36 6.02
N THR A 59 -15.51 -9.26 5.03
CA THR A 59 -15.35 -10.71 5.29
C THR A 59 -14.10 -11.06 6.06
N LYS A 60 -13.08 -10.20 6.08
CA LYS A 60 -11.74 -10.47 6.62
C LYS A 60 -10.99 -11.63 5.95
N ASN A 61 -11.53 -12.22 4.90
CA ASN A 61 -10.81 -13.18 4.08
C ASN A 61 -9.75 -12.43 3.25
N SER A 62 -8.49 -12.84 3.34
CA SER A 62 -7.37 -12.12 2.72
C SER A 62 -7.50 -11.98 1.20
N ASP A 63 -8.00 -13.00 0.49
CA ASP A 63 -8.19 -12.96 -0.96
C ASP A 63 -9.36 -12.02 -1.33
N ALA A 64 -10.45 -12.06 -0.55
CA ALA A 64 -11.60 -11.18 -0.72
C ALA A 64 -11.23 -9.71 -0.42
N MET A 65 -10.43 -9.44 0.62
CA MET A 65 -9.92 -8.10 0.93
C MET A 65 -9.06 -7.56 -0.22
N TYR A 66 -8.22 -8.40 -0.81
CA TYR A 66 -7.40 -8.00 -1.96
C TYR A 66 -8.28 -7.66 -3.18
N LEU A 67 -9.25 -8.52 -3.49
CA LEU A 67 -10.22 -8.28 -4.55
C LEU A 67 -11.03 -7.00 -4.31
N ALA A 68 -11.43 -6.73 -3.07
CA ALA A 68 -12.11 -5.50 -2.69
C ALA A 68 -11.31 -4.25 -3.11
N GLY A 69 -10.00 -4.22 -2.83
CA GLY A 69 -9.13 -3.14 -3.24
C GLY A 69 -8.97 -2.98 -4.75
N LEU A 70 -9.10 -4.07 -5.51
CA LEU A 70 -9.07 -4.01 -6.97
C LEU A 70 -10.39 -3.45 -7.56
N VAL A 71 -11.52 -3.64 -6.87
CA VAL A 71 -12.88 -3.28 -7.34
C VAL A 71 -13.32 -1.90 -6.85
N ALA A 72 -13.01 -1.56 -5.60
CA ALA A 72 -13.47 -0.32 -4.98
C ALA A 72 -12.96 0.92 -5.73
N ASP A 73 -13.82 1.91 -5.82
CA ASP A 73 -13.52 3.27 -6.29
C ASP A 73 -13.21 4.14 -5.06
N GLY A 74 -11.95 4.51 -4.89
CA GLY A 74 -11.49 5.28 -3.73
C GLY A 74 -12.13 6.67 -3.64
N ALA A 75 -12.42 7.29 -4.78
CA ALA A 75 -13.08 8.61 -4.82
C ALA A 75 -14.53 8.57 -4.30
N LYS A 76 -15.16 7.39 -4.30
CA LYS A 76 -16.52 7.18 -3.79
C LYS A 76 -16.58 6.72 -2.33
N MET A 77 -15.43 6.43 -1.72
CA MET A 77 -15.40 6.04 -0.31
C MET A 77 -15.57 7.26 0.60
N THR A 78 -16.30 7.06 1.69
CA THR A 78 -16.31 8.04 2.78
C THR A 78 -15.05 7.92 3.63
N ARG A 79 -14.67 9.01 4.33
CA ARG A 79 -13.58 8.96 5.32
C ARG A 79 -13.77 7.82 6.33
N LYS A 80 -15.01 7.64 6.84
CA LYS A 80 -15.35 6.57 7.78
C LYS A 80 -15.06 5.18 7.22
N GLN A 81 -15.38 4.93 5.96
CA GLN A 81 -15.09 3.65 5.31
C GLN A 81 -13.56 3.43 5.16
N LEU A 82 -12.81 4.46 4.80
CA LEU A 82 -11.35 4.38 4.74
C LEU A 82 -10.74 4.09 6.13
N GLU A 83 -11.21 4.76 7.17
CA GLU A 83 -10.80 4.50 8.56
C GLU A 83 -11.15 3.07 9.02
N GLN A 84 -12.33 2.57 8.64
CA GLN A 84 -12.73 1.18 8.88
C GLN A 84 -11.81 0.19 8.15
N TRP A 85 -11.43 0.49 6.90
CA TRP A 85 -10.53 -0.36 6.14
C TRP A 85 -9.12 -0.36 6.75
N ALA A 86 -8.58 0.80 7.10
CA ALA A 86 -7.26 0.91 7.72
C ALA A 86 -7.20 0.19 9.08
N SER A 87 -8.21 0.42 9.95
CA SER A 87 -8.27 -0.24 11.26
C SER A 87 -8.62 -1.73 11.18
N GLY A 88 -9.28 -2.13 10.11
CA GLY A 88 -9.72 -3.50 9.84
C GLY A 88 -8.74 -4.33 9.03
N ALA A 89 -7.61 -3.78 8.59
CA ALA A 89 -6.57 -4.54 7.92
C ALA A 89 -6.02 -5.64 8.84
N THR A 90 -6.00 -6.87 8.35
CA THR A 90 -5.67 -8.04 9.15
C THR A 90 -4.17 -8.33 9.19
N TRP A 91 -3.42 -7.89 8.19
CA TRP A 91 -1.96 -8.06 8.08
C TRP A 91 -1.35 -7.00 7.14
N HIS A 92 -0.05 -7.10 6.88
CA HIS A 92 0.68 -6.07 6.15
C HIS A 92 0.26 -5.90 4.68
N LEU A 93 -0.29 -6.93 4.00
CA LEU A 93 -0.70 -6.80 2.59
C LEU A 93 -1.95 -5.91 2.44
N PRO A 94 -3.09 -6.16 3.13
CA PRO A 94 -4.20 -5.21 3.12
C PRO A 94 -3.79 -3.82 3.58
N ALA A 95 -3.01 -3.70 4.65
CA ALA A 95 -2.56 -2.42 5.18
C ALA A 95 -1.63 -1.65 4.23
N GLY A 96 -0.67 -2.33 3.61
CA GLY A 96 0.37 -1.71 2.79
C GLY A 96 0.07 -1.64 1.29
N CYS A 97 -0.99 -2.31 0.83
CA CYS A 97 -1.37 -2.33 -0.59
C CYS A 97 -2.84 -1.93 -0.78
N VAL A 98 -3.78 -2.73 -0.25
CA VAL A 98 -5.22 -2.58 -0.53
C VAL A 98 -5.77 -1.24 -0.05
N VAL A 99 -5.51 -0.88 1.21
CA VAL A 99 -5.95 0.41 1.78
C VAL A 99 -5.30 1.59 1.06
N PRO A 100 -3.98 1.59 0.79
CA PRO A 100 -3.32 2.64 0.02
C PRO A 100 -3.89 2.85 -1.38
N TRP A 101 -4.29 1.80 -2.09
CA TRP A 101 -4.86 1.93 -3.43
C TRP A 101 -6.11 2.80 -3.44
N VAL A 102 -7.02 2.58 -2.50
CA VAL A 102 -8.29 3.32 -2.43
C VAL A 102 -8.11 4.67 -1.72
N ALA A 103 -7.30 4.73 -0.67
CA ALA A 103 -7.10 5.97 0.08
C ALA A 103 -6.33 7.02 -0.74
N SER A 104 -5.42 6.61 -1.64
CA SER A 104 -4.69 7.54 -2.51
C SER A 104 -5.56 8.15 -3.61
N GLU A 105 -6.71 7.56 -3.93
CA GLU A 105 -7.69 8.10 -4.89
C GLU A 105 -8.70 9.05 -4.24
N HIS A 106 -8.77 9.08 -2.89
CA HIS A 106 -9.72 9.92 -2.17
C HIS A 106 -9.23 11.39 -2.13
N PRO A 107 -10.12 12.39 -2.32
CA PRO A 107 -9.73 13.81 -2.30
C PRO A 107 -9.00 14.24 -1.03
N GLU A 108 -9.38 13.72 0.14
CA GLU A 108 -8.75 13.98 1.43
C GLU A 108 -7.66 12.95 1.79
N GLY A 109 -7.21 12.14 0.81
CA GLY A 109 -6.31 11.01 1.06
C GLY A 109 -5.01 11.40 1.76
N PHE A 110 -4.43 12.55 1.42
CA PHE A 110 -3.22 13.05 2.05
C PHE A 110 -3.43 13.38 3.55
N ASP A 111 -4.51 14.07 3.88
CA ASP A 111 -4.84 14.48 5.26
C ASP A 111 -5.19 13.26 6.12
N ILE A 112 -5.92 12.30 5.55
CA ILE A 112 -6.27 11.05 6.22
C ILE A 112 -5.00 10.26 6.51
N ALA A 113 -4.13 10.05 5.52
CA ALA A 113 -2.89 9.30 5.67
C ALA A 113 -1.92 9.98 6.66
N SER A 114 -1.86 11.32 6.65
CA SER A 114 -1.05 12.10 7.58
C SER A 114 -1.46 11.93 9.05
N LYS A 115 -2.74 11.61 9.30
CA LYS A 115 -3.20 11.24 10.66
C LYS A 115 -2.89 9.78 10.99
N TRP A 116 -2.98 8.90 10.01
CA TRP A 116 -2.73 7.48 10.22
C TRP A 116 -1.29 7.15 10.58
N ILE A 117 -0.31 7.90 10.07
CA ILE A 117 1.11 7.69 10.40
C ILE A 117 1.41 7.87 11.89
N ASP A 118 0.57 8.60 12.64
CA ASP A 118 0.68 8.82 14.08
C ASP A 118 -0.09 7.80 14.91
N SER A 119 -0.73 6.83 14.27
CA SER A 119 -1.51 5.82 14.96
C SER A 119 -0.63 4.90 15.82
N PRO A 120 -1.03 4.60 17.07
CA PRO A 120 -0.36 3.60 17.90
C PRO A 120 -0.56 2.17 17.38
N LYS A 121 -1.50 1.96 16.44
CA LYS A 121 -1.74 0.67 15.78
C LYS A 121 -0.80 0.52 14.58
N PRO A 122 0.18 -0.41 14.61
CA PRO A 122 1.21 -0.49 13.57
C PRO A 122 0.64 -0.65 12.14
N LEU A 123 -0.43 -1.45 11.96
CA LEU A 123 -1.03 -1.64 10.62
C LEU A 123 -1.71 -0.37 10.09
N VAL A 124 -2.26 0.49 10.95
CA VAL A 124 -2.80 1.78 10.54
C VAL A 124 -1.68 2.73 10.13
N ALA A 125 -0.57 2.75 10.89
CA ALA A 125 0.61 3.54 10.53
C ALA A 125 1.24 3.03 9.21
N VAL A 126 1.28 1.72 8.97
CA VAL A 126 1.67 1.11 7.68
C VAL A 126 0.78 1.64 6.55
N ALA A 127 -0.55 1.63 6.75
CA ALA A 127 -1.50 2.14 5.75
C ALA A 127 -1.27 3.64 5.48
N GLY A 128 -0.98 4.43 6.51
CA GLY A 128 -0.67 5.86 6.37
C GLY A 128 0.56 6.11 5.49
N TRP A 129 1.72 5.56 5.85
CA TRP A 129 2.94 5.73 5.07
C TRP A 129 2.84 5.18 3.65
N ALA A 130 2.18 4.04 3.48
CA ALA A 130 1.98 3.45 2.16
C ALA A 130 1.00 4.29 1.30
N THR A 131 -0.02 4.91 1.90
CA THR A 131 -0.93 5.83 1.20
C THR A 131 -0.19 7.09 0.75
N LEU A 132 0.65 7.69 1.61
CA LEU A 132 1.49 8.83 1.24
C LEU A 132 2.43 8.48 0.08
N ALA A 133 3.06 7.29 0.12
CA ALA A 133 3.89 6.79 -0.98
C ALA A 133 3.09 6.62 -2.29
N ALA A 134 1.85 6.12 -2.19
CA ALA A 134 0.94 6.00 -3.33
C ALA A 134 0.59 7.37 -3.92
N ILE A 135 0.21 8.34 -3.09
CA ILE A 135 -0.15 9.71 -3.51
C ILE A 135 1.00 10.37 -4.26
N VAL A 136 2.22 10.37 -3.71
CA VAL A 136 3.37 11.01 -4.40
C VAL A 136 3.75 10.31 -5.70
N THR A 137 3.32 9.05 -5.88
CA THR A 137 3.56 8.27 -7.08
C THR A 137 2.61 8.62 -8.23
N ILE A 138 1.34 8.97 -7.91
CA ILE A 138 0.29 9.17 -8.93
C ILE A 138 -0.08 10.64 -9.13
N THR A 139 0.12 11.51 -8.13
CA THR A 139 -0.30 12.90 -8.17
C THR A 139 0.77 13.77 -8.86
N PRO A 140 0.42 14.61 -9.84
CA PRO A 140 1.33 15.60 -10.41
C PRO A 140 1.94 16.50 -9.33
N ASP A 141 3.16 17.01 -9.57
CA ASP A 141 3.91 17.76 -8.56
C ASP A 141 3.21 19.07 -8.11
N ASP A 142 2.48 19.72 -9.00
CA ASP A 142 1.68 20.91 -8.72
C ASP A 142 0.43 20.63 -7.85
N GLY A 143 -0.02 19.38 -7.83
CA GLY A 143 -1.09 18.89 -6.95
C GLY A 143 -0.60 18.38 -5.59
N LEU A 144 0.72 18.34 -5.35
CA LEU A 144 1.28 17.84 -4.09
C LEU A 144 1.55 18.99 -3.09
N PRO A 145 1.29 18.77 -1.79
CA PRO A 145 1.69 19.70 -0.72
C PRO A 145 3.20 19.55 -0.44
N ILE A 146 4.05 20.05 -1.35
CA ILE A 146 5.50 19.83 -1.39
C ILE A 146 6.19 20.11 -0.05
N LYS A 147 5.80 21.19 0.66
CA LYS A 147 6.38 21.52 1.97
C LYS A 147 6.09 20.43 3.01
N GLN A 148 4.87 19.89 3.03
CA GLN A 148 4.49 18.82 3.96
C GLN A 148 5.20 17.52 3.60
N VAL A 149 5.26 17.16 2.30
CA VAL A 149 6.03 15.98 1.82
C VAL A 149 7.51 16.12 2.22
N SER A 150 8.09 17.31 2.08
CA SER A 150 9.47 17.58 2.50
C SER A 150 9.67 17.35 4.01
N THR A 151 8.74 17.79 4.86
CA THR A 151 8.77 17.54 6.31
C THR A 151 8.68 16.04 6.64
N LEU A 152 7.86 15.29 5.89
CA LEU A 152 7.74 13.83 6.06
C LEU A 152 9.04 13.09 5.67
N ILE A 153 9.78 13.58 4.67
CA ILE A 153 11.12 13.06 4.36
C ILE A 153 12.06 13.24 5.55
N ASP A 154 12.08 14.44 6.17
CA ASP A 154 12.91 14.70 7.36
C ASP A 154 12.51 13.80 8.54
N ARG A 155 11.20 13.59 8.72
CA ARG A 155 10.66 12.67 9.72
C ARG A 155 11.14 11.23 9.49
N CYS A 156 11.15 10.75 8.25
CA CYS A 156 11.70 9.41 7.95
C CYS A 156 13.16 9.29 8.37
N VAL A 157 14.00 10.28 8.07
CA VAL A 157 15.41 10.28 8.47
C VAL A 157 15.57 10.17 10.00
N LYS A 158 14.72 10.88 10.74
CA LYS A 158 14.77 10.92 12.21
C LYS A 158 14.26 9.65 12.87
N GLU A 159 13.16 9.08 12.36
CA GLU A 159 12.34 8.12 13.11
C GLU A 159 12.41 6.67 12.57
N ILE A 160 12.87 6.46 11.33
CA ILE A 160 12.77 5.14 10.69
C ILE A 160 13.46 4.02 11.50
N LYS A 161 14.58 4.30 12.15
CA LYS A 161 15.35 3.28 12.91
C LYS A 161 14.59 2.78 14.15
N SER A 162 13.78 3.64 14.77
CA SER A 162 12.99 3.32 15.97
C SER A 162 11.53 2.96 15.66
N ALA A 163 11.09 3.10 14.41
CA ALA A 163 9.72 2.78 14.02
C ALA A 163 9.41 1.28 14.16
N PRO A 164 8.13 0.89 14.34
CA PRO A 164 7.73 -0.52 14.34
C PRO A 164 8.10 -1.24 13.05
N ASN A 165 8.34 -2.55 13.13
CA ASN A 165 8.92 -3.37 12.06
C ASN A 165 8.39 -3.06 10.64
N ARG A 166 7.10 -3.26 10.38
CA ARG A 166 6.52 -3.03 9.04
C ARG A 166 6.33 -1.56 8.69
N VAL A 167 6.32 -0.67 9.69
CA VAL A 167 6.31 0.79 9.48
C VAL A 167 7.64 1.25 8.87
N LYS A 168 8.78 0.71 9.34
CA LYS A 168 10.11 0.95 8.71
C LYS A 168 10.08 0.66 7.21
N TYR A 169 9.49 -0.47 6.82
CA TYR A 169 9.38 -0.86 5.41
C TYR A 169 8.62 0.21 4.59
N THR A 170 7.47 0.66 5.09
CA THR A 170 6.65 1.65 4.37
C THR A 170 7.25 3.06 4.38
N MET A 171 7.96 3.45 5.44
CA MET A 171 8.74 4.69 5.47
C MET A 171 9.89 4.65 4.43
N ASN A 172 10.62 3.53 4.34
CA ASN A 172 11.64 3.34 3.31
C ASN A 172 11.05 3.44 1.90
N ASN A 173 9.88 2.80 1.67
CA ASN A 173 9.17 2.90 0.39
C ASN A 173 8.69 4.32 0.09
N PHE A 174 8.28 5.10 1.08
CA PHE A 174 7.92 6.51 0.91
C PHE A 174 9.12 7.33 0.40
N ILE A 175 10.31 7.16 0.99
CA ILE A 175 11.55 7.79 0.51
C ILE A 175 11.85 7.40 -0.94
N ILE A 176 11.73 6.11 -1.27
CA ILE A 176 11.90 5.61 -2.63
C ILE A 176 10.93 6.30 -3.60
N CYS A 177 9.66 6.39 -3.25
CA CYS A 177 8.65 7.03 -4.09
C CYS A 177 8.90 8.53 -4.26
N CYS A 178 9.24 9.26 -3.19
CA CYS A 178 9.61 10.67 -3.28
C CYS A 178 10.81 10.88 -4.22
N GLY A 179 11.88 10.12 -4.01
CA GLY A 179 13.07 10.20 -4.85
C GLY A 179 12.82 9.80 -6.30
N THR A 180 11.90 8.89 -6.55
CA THR A 180 11.61 8.39 -7.88
C THR A 180 10.70 9.33 -8.68
N TYR A 181 9.66 9.93 -8.04
CA TYR A 181 8.53 10.53 -8.76
C TYR A 181 8.33 12.03 -8.48
N VAL A 182 8.97 12.65 -7.48
CA VAL A 182 8.71 14.03 -7.09
C VAL A 182 9.90 14.91 -7.44
N ALA A 183 9.82 15.60 -8.58
CA ALA A 183 10.95 16.37 -9.11
C ALA A 183 11.52 17.42 -8.13
N PRO A 184 10.71 18.26 -7.47
CA PRO A 184 11.23 19.28 -6.55
C PRO A 184 11.84 18.71 -5.25
N LEU A 185 11.65 17.41 -4.96
CA LEU A 185 12.17 16.74 -3.76
C LEU A 185 13.13 15.59 -4.09
N ALA A 186 13.44 15.39 -5.35
CA ALA A 186 14.22 14.26 -5.84
C ALA A 186 15.62 14.17 -5.20
N ASP A 187 16.32 15.31 -5.08
CA ASP A 187 17.64 15.38 -4.45
C ASP A 187 17.55 15.22 -2.93
N LYS A 188 16.59 15.89 -2.30
CA LYS A 188 16.36 15.75 -0.85
C LYS A 188 16.05 14.30 -0.47
N ALA A 189 15.22 13.61 -1.23
CA ALA A 189 14.90 12.20 -0.99
C ALA A 189 16.11 11.28 -1.22
N MET A 190 16.98 11.60 -2.19
CA MET A 190 18.23 10.88 -2.41
C MET A 190 19.20 11.06 -1.23
N GLU A 191 19.37 12.27 -0.73
CA GLU A 191 20.16 12.57 0.46
C GLU A 191 19.60 11.84 1.70
N ALA A 192 18.27 11.83 1.86
CA ALA A 192 17.62 11.09 2.93
C ALA A 192 17.87 9.58 2.80
N ALA A 193 17.79 9.01 1.61
CA ALA A 193 18.07 7.60 1.33
C ALA A 193 19.51 7.23 1.75
N LYS A 194 20.50 8.06 1.42
CA LYS A 194 21.90 7.87 1.82
C LYS A 194 22.08 7.92 3.34
N LYS A 195 21.44 8.88 4.02
CA LYS A 195 21.51 9.02 5.49
C LYS A 195 20.85 7.86 6.22
N ILE A 196 19.75 7.34 5.70
CA ILE A 196 19.00 6.21 6.25
C ILE A 196 19.83 4.93 6.09
N GLY A 197 20.40 4.70 4.91
CA GLY A 197 21.15 3.48 4.58
C GLY A 197 20.25 2.24 4.55
N ALA A 198 20.81 1.10 4.94
CA ALA A 198 20.07 -0.15 5.04
C ALA A 198 19.03 -0.12 6.17
N VAL A 199 17.81 -0.56 5.86
CA VAL A 199 16.70 -0.64 6.82
C VAL A 199 16.45 -2.10 7.15
N GLU A 200 16.63 -2.47 8.40
CA GLU A 200 16.37 -3.81 8.89
C GLU A 200 14.89 -3.97 9.22
N VAL A 201 14.26 -4.92 8.55
CA VAL A 201 12.85 -5.31 8.75
C VAL A 201 12.78 -6.83 8.80
N ASP A 202 12.17 -7.35 9.85
CA ASP A 202 11.82 -8.76 9.91
C ASP A 202 10.72 -9.03 8.85
N MET A 203 11.09 -9.78 7.82
CA MET A 203 10.23 -10.16 6.70
C MET A 203 9.52 -11.50 6.93
N GLY A 204 9.73 -12.13 8.10
CA GLY A 204 9.23 -13.45 8.44
C GLY A 204 10.02 -14.56 7.72
N ASP A 205 9.46 -15.76 7.67
CA ASP A 205 10.07 -16.92 6.99
C ASP A 205 9.94 -16.81 5.46
N THR A 206 10.62 -15.80 4.89
CA THR A 206 10.56 -15.48 3.46
C THR A 206 11.92 -15.01 2.95
N ASP A 207 12.16 -15.15 1.63
CA ASP A 207 13.35 -14.62 0.95
C ASP A 207 13.23 -13.12 0.58
N CYS A 208 12.19 -12.44 1.07
CA CYS A 208 11.96 -11.05 0.75
C CYS A 208 13.04 -10.14 1.33
N GLN A 209 13.59 -9.26 0.49
CA GLN A 209 14.61 -8.29 0.87
C GLN A 209 14.01 -6.87 0.97
N VAL A 210 14.49 -6.10 1.93
CA VAL A 210 14.18 -4.67 2.00
C VAL A 210 15.08 -3.95 1.00
N PRO A 211 14.53 -3.20 0.03
CA PRO A 211 15.34 -2.51 -0.95
C PRO A 211 16.19 -1.40 -0.29
N LEU A 212 17.47 -1.29 -0.64
CA LEU A 212 18.26 -0.12 -0.33
C LEU A 212 17.70 1.07 -1.12
N ALA A 213 17.19 2.08 -0.42
CA ALA A 213 16.42 3.16 -1.03
C ALA A 213 17.21 3.89 -2.13
N GLU A 214 18.48 4.24 -1.90
CA GLU A 214 19.34 4.88 -2.88
C GLU A 214 19.42 4.10 -4.20
N SER A 215 19.82 2.85 -4.14
CA SER A 215 19.96 1.99 -5.32
C SER A 215 18.62 1.78 -6.04
N TYR A 216 17.53 1.68 -5.27
CA TYR A 216 16.21 1.47 -5.85
C TYR A 216 15.68 2.72 -6.57
N ILE A 217 15.93 3.93 -6.04
CA ILE A 217 15.61 5.20 -6.69
C ILE A 217 16.35 5.29 -8.04
N ILE A 218 17.66 5.05 -8.03
CA ILE A 218 18.49 5.09 -9.26
C ILE A 218 17.94 4.13 -10.31
N LYS A 219 17.69 2.88 -9.92
CA LYS A 219 17.12 1.85 -10.79
C LYS A 219 15.76 2.26 -11.37
N SER A 220 14.88 2.83 -10.51
CA SER A 220 13.51 3.18 -10.90
C SER A 220 13.46 4.37 -11.85
N ARG A 221 14.37 5.33 -11.74
CA ARG A 221 14.50 6.48 -12.64
C ARG A 221 14.96 6.11 -14.05
N ARG A 222 15.64 4.96 -14.24
CA ARG A 222 16.12 4.48 -15.55
C ARG A 222 16.95 5.52 -16.32
N GLY A 223 17.77 6.28 -15.60
CA GLY A 223 18.61 7.33 -16.19
C GLY A 223 17.96 8.71 -16.36
N ALA A 224 16.67 8.85 -16.08
CA ALA A 224 16.00 10.14 -16.04
C ALA A 224 16.22 10.85 -14.68
N PRO A 225 16.08 12.19 -14.59
CA PRO A 225 16.11 12.92 -13.31
C PRO A 225 15.04 12.42 -12.32
N VAL A 226 13.84 12.14 -12.82
CA VAL A 226 12.74 11.46 -12.13
C VAL A 226 11.96 10.59 -13.11
N ALA A 227 11.28 9.57 -12.60
CA ALA A 227 10.38 8.75 -13.41
C ALA A 227 9.03 9.49 -13.64
N PRO A 228 8.32 9.21 -14.75
CA PRO A 228 6.97 9.74 -14.95
C PRO A 228 6.01 9.20 -13.89
N LYS A 229 5.04 10.04 -13.48
CA LYS A 229 3.98 9.61 -12.55
C LYS A 229 3.25 8.39 -13.09
N ARG A 230 2.87 7.48 -12.18
CA ARG A 230 2.07 6.32 -12.55
C ARG A 230 0.59 6.72 -12.67
N LYS A 231 -0.16 6.03 -13.52
CA LYS A 231 -1.61 6.23 -13.66
C LYS A 231 -2.40 5.64 -12.49
N THR A 232 -1.85 4.63 -11.83
CA THR A 232 -2.45 3.94 -10.68
C THR A 232 -1.36 3.23 -9.88
N THR A 233 -1.62 2.99 -8.62
CA THR A 233 -0.79 2.15 -7.74
C THR A 233 -1.29 0.71 -7.66
N ARG A 234 -2.44 0.40 -8.25
CA ARG A 234 -3.00 -0.97 -8.26
C ARG A 234 -2.18 -1.91 -9.16
N CYS A 235 -2.17 -3.17 -8.81
CA CYS A 235 -1.51 -4.24 -9.58
C CYS A 235 -2.35 -4.70 -10.77
#